data_8324345f36e2f26eb48d73c35ac9f14f
#
_entry.id   8324345f36e2f26eb48d73c35ac9f14f
#
_cell.length_a   1.000
_cell.length_b   1.000
_cell.length_c   1.000
_cell.angle_alpha   90.00
_cell.angle_beta   90.00
_cell.angle_gamma   90.00
#
_symmetry.space_group_name_H-M   'P 1'
#
loop_
_entity.id
_entity.type
_entity.pdbx_description
1 polymer ?
#
loop_
_entity_poly.entity_id
_entity_poly.type
_entity_poly.pdbx_seq_one_letter_code
_entity_poly.pdbx_strand_id
1 'polypeptide(L)'
;TAQEAHVEALRVDSETAKRKAEEAVKAARAAREAASAAKAELDKLAADQTAQAAAVQNELAGQKQREAEMQAESDRLTAVLRERAEAARRAAAAAAAAAGGGGGTPQGGDGYMLWPLPGGWVTSEYGSRVDPINGVGGFHPGLDIANPCGNPVIAALSGTVVSAGAAGGYGNRVVLDHGIQRGVPVATSYNHMQSIAVWGGQVSRGQVIGYEGTTGWSNGCHLHFEVFVNGGTVNPRGWL
;
A
#
# COMPACT_ATOMS: atom_id res chain seq x y z
N THR A 1 21.65 -40.49 85.18
CA THR A 1 20.95 -41.78 85.14
C THR A 1 20.46 -42.06 83.73
N ALA A 2 20.04 -43.31 83.35
CA ALA A 2 19.47 -43.61 82.09
C ALA A 2 18.22 -42.80 81.73
N GLN A 3 17.49 -42.37 82.73
CA GLN A 3 16.28 -41.55 82.63
C GLN A 3 16.59 -40.09 82.24
N GLU A 4 17.66 -39.49 82.73
CA GLU A 4 18.13 -38.15 82.37
C GLU A 4 18.62 -38.11 80.90
N ALA A 5 19.35 -39.14 80.49
CA ALA A 5 19.81 -39.24 79.09
C ALA A 5 18.63 -39.38 78.10
N HIS A 6 17.58 -40.08 78.51
CA HIS A 6 16.35 -40.20 77.67
C HIS A 6 15.57 -38.87 77.56
N VAL A 7 15.42 -38.14 78.67
CA VAL A 7 14.79 -36.80 78.65
C VAL A 7 15.61 -35.81 77.83
N GLU A 8 16.94 -35.83 77.89
CA GLU A 8 17.77 -34.94 77.08
C GLU A 8 17.69 -35.30 75.57
N ALA A 9 17.63 -36.61 75.23
CA ALA A 9 17.42 -37.01 73.81
C ALA A 9 16.07 -36.51 73.30
N LEU A 10 14.97 -36.62 74.03
CA LEU A 10 13.67 -36.10 73.62
C LEU A 10 13.66 -34.57 73.52
N ARG A 11 14.42 -33.87 74.33
CA ARG A 11 14.56 -32.39 74.25
C ARG A 11 15.26 -32.01 72.97
N VAL A 12 16.37 -32.65 72.58
CA VAL A 12 17.15 -32.43 71.35
C VAL A 12 16.30 -32.74 70.16
N ASP A 13 15.50 -33.85 70.12
CA ASP A 13 14.62 -34.18 69.08
C ASP A 13 13.50 -33.15 68.87
N SER A 14 12.90 -32.65 69.97
CA SER A 14 11.88 -31.59 69.99
C SER A 14 12.43 -30.28 69.42
N GLU A 15 13.63 -29.86 69.89
CA GLU A 15 14.27 -28.64 69.31
C GLU A 15 14.62 -28.78 67.87
N THR A 16 15.05 -29.96 67.41
CA THR A 16 15.32 -30.24 66.00
C THR A 16 14.05 -30.23 65.15
N ALA A 17 12.95 -30.82 65.64
CA ALA A 17 11.65 -30.79 64.99
C ALA A 17 11.11 -29.34 64.89
N LYS A 18 11.22 -28.55 65.94
CA LYS A 18 10.83 -27.12 65.92
C LYS A 18 11.60 -26.32 64.86
N ARG A 19 12.95 -26.45 64.85
CA ARG A 19 13.78 -25.76 63.86
C ARG A 19 13.39 -26.16 62.42
N LYS A 20 13.20 -27.47 62.15
CA LYS A 20 12.72 -27.93 60.83
C LYS A 20 11.35 -27.35 60.45
N ALA A 21 10.43 -27.25 61.42
CA ALA A 21 9.13 -26.63 61.17
C ALA A 21 9.24 -25.13 60.88
N GLU A 22 10.09 -24.40 61.60
CA GLU A 22 10.35 -22.98 61.33
C GLU A 22 10.99 -22.74 59.97
N GLU A 23 11.96 -23.59 59.56
CA GLU A 23 12.56 -23.56 58.22
C GLU A 23 11.52 -23.86 57.10
N ALA A 24 10.64 -24.84 57.32
CA ALA A 24 9.57 -25.18 56.37
C ALA A 24 8.56 -24.04 56.24
N VAL A 25 8.16 -23.38 57.31
CA VAL A 25 7.27 -22.21 57.30
C VAL A 25 7.92 -21.04 56.55
N LYS A 26 9.21 -20.77 56.77
CA LYS A 26 9.97 -19.73 56.06
C LYS A 26 10.08 -20.03 54.57
N ALA A 27 10.37 -21.29 54.21
CA ALA A 27 10.42 -21.72 52.80
C ALA A 27 9.04 -21.60 52.11
N ALA A 28 7.96 -22.03 52.77
CA ALA A 28 6.62 -21.91 52.27
C ALA A 28 6.17 -20.45 52.04
N ARG A 29 6.56 -19.56 52.95
CA ARG A 29 6.32 -18.11 52.80
C ARG A 29 7.05 -17.53 51.60
N ALA A 30 8.34 -17.81 51.45
CA ALA A 30 9.14 -17.36 50.31
C ALA A 30 8.59 -17.91 48.98
N ALA A 31 8.17 -19.17 48.96
CA ALA A 31 7.54 -19.76 47.75
C ALA A 31 6.19 -19.06 47.38
N ARG A 32 5.39 -18.69 48.38
CA ARG A 32 4.15 -17.92 48.14
C ARG A 32 4.42 -16.52 47.62
N GLU A 33 5.40 -15.85 48.16
CA GLU A 33 5.81 -14.50 47.68
C GLU A 33 6.33 -14.57 46.24
N ALA A 34 7.17 -15.55 45.90
CA ALA A 34 7.66 -15.78 44.53
C ALA A 34 6.52 -16.13 43.57
N ALA A 35 5.58 -16.99 43.96
CA ALA A 35 4.42 -17.34 43.13
C ALA A 35 3.49 -16.14 42.87
N SER A 36 3.31 -15.27 43.89
CA SER A 36 2.52 -14.03 43.75
C SER A 36 3.20 -13.05 42.78
N ALA A 37 4.50 -12.88 42.87
CA ALA A 37 5.28 -12.03 41.97
C ALA A 37 5.22 -12.57 40.52
N ALA A 38 5.43 -13.87 40.32
CA ALA A 38 5.33 -14.51 39.01
C ALA A 38 3.92 -14.37 38.43
N LYS A 39 2.86 -14.52 39.24
CA LYS A 39 1.49 -14.29 38.77
C LYS A 39 1.26 -12.85 38.33
N ALA A 40 1.72 -11.86 39.05
CA ALA A 40 1.60 -10.45 38.68
C ALA A 40 2.32 -10.14 37.37
N GLU A 41 3.46 -10.76 37.10
CA GLU A 41 4.20 -10.60 35.85
C GLU A 41 3.46 -11.27 34.67
N LEU A 42 2.89 -12.45 34.88
CA LEU A 42 2.04 -13.11 33.89
C LEU A 42 0.79 -12.31 33.56
N ASP A 43 0.11 -11.75 34.55
CA ASP A 43 -1.07 -10.92 34.37
C ASP A 43 -0.72 -9.65 33.56
N LYS A 44 0.42 -9.05 33.81
CA LYS A 44 0.92 -7.91 33.03
C LYS A 44 1.24 -8.30 31.60
N LEU A 45 1.95 -9.41 31.37
CA LEU A 45 2.27 -9.88 30.02
C LEU A 45 1.00 -10.20 29.22
N ALA A 46 0.00 -10.81 29.84
CA ALA A 46 -1.29 -11.09 29.20
C ALA A 46 -2.04 -9.80 28.80
N ALA A 47 -1.99 -8.77 29.66
CA ALA A 47 -2.56 -7.46 29.34
C ALA A 47 -1.82 -6.78 28.17
N ASP A 48 -0.49 -6.82 28.16
CA ASP A 48 0.34 -6.27 27.08
C ASP A 48 0.06 -6.99 25.74
N GLN A 49 -0.04 -8.33 25.74
CA GLN A 49 -0.41 -9.11 24.56
C GLN A 49 -1.81 -8.74 24.03
N THR A 50 -2.77 -8.56 24.93
CA THR A 50 -4.14 -8.17 24.55
C THR A 50 -4.14 -6.79 23.90
N ALA A 51 -3.40 -5.84 24.46
CA ALA A 51 -3.27 -4.49 23.90
C ALA A 51 -2.60 -4.50 22.52
N GLN A 52 -1.53 -5.29 22.34
CA GLN A 52 -0.85 -5.45 21.05
C GLN A 52 -1.78 -6.08 20.00
N ALA A 53 -2.52 -7.13 20.36
CA ALA A 53 -3.47 -7.76 19.46
C ALA A 53 -4.58 -6.79 19.02
N ALA A 54 -5.09 -5.96 19.92
CA ALA A 54 -6.07 -4.93 19.59
C ALA A 54 -5.49 -3.86 18.64
N ALA A 55 -4.24 -3.43 18.86
CA ALA A 55 -3.56 -2.48 17.99
C ALA A 55 -3.38 -3.02 16.58
N VAL A 56 -2.94 -4.28 16.43
CA VAL A 56 -2.80 -4.95 15.13
C VAL A 56 -4.15 -5.08 14.41
N GLN A 57 -5.23 -5.42 15.13
CA GLN A 57 -6.57 -5.50 14.54
C GLN A 57 -7.07 -4.15 14.05
N ASN A 58 -6.83 -3.07 14.78
CA ASN A 58 -7.19 -1.71 14.38
C ASN A 58 -6.39 -1.27 13.13
N GLU A 59 -5.11 -1.59 13.07
CA GLU A 59 -4.28 -1.30 11.91
C GLU A 59 -4.77 -2.07 10.66
N LEU A 60 -5.07 -3.36 10.80
CA LEU A 60 -5.63 -4.19 9.73
C LEU A 60 -6.97 -3.66 9.22
N ALA A 61 -7.85 -3.22 10.14
CA ALA A 61 -9.13 -2.60 9.75
C ALA A 61 -8.90 -1.29 8.96
N GLY A 62 -7.96 -0.45 9.40
CA GLY A 62 -7.58 0.76 8.67
C GLY A 62 -6.97 0.49 7.29
N GLN A 63 -6.17 -0.57 7.15
CA GLN A 63 -5.64 -1.00 5.85
C GLN A 63 -6.75 -1.44 4.91
N LYS A 64 -7.66 -2.31 5.35
CA LYS A 64 -8.81 -2.77 4.55
C LYS A 64 -9.70 -1.62 4.09
N GLN A 65 -9.90 -0.62 4.95
CA GLN A 65 -10.68 0.56 4.56
C GLN A 65 -9.96 1.34 3.45
N ARG A 66 -8.66 1.59 3.56
CA ARG A 66 -7.87 2.28 2.53
C ARG A 66 -7.88 1.51 1.20
N GLU A 67 -7.75 0.18 1.23
CA GLU A 67 -7.86 -0.66 0.02
C GLU A 67 -9.23 -0.52 -0.65
N ALA A 68 -10.30 -0.54 0.12
CA ALA A 68 -11.66 -0.37 -0.39
C ALA A 68 -11.87 1.04 -1.00
N GLU A 69 -11.32 2.09 -0.40
CA GLU A 69 -11.36 3.44 -0.93
C GLU A 69 -10.58 3.56 -2.25
N MET A 70 -9.39 2.96 -2.34
CA MET A 70 -8.59 2.93 -3.58
C MET A 70 -9.31 2.15 -4.69
N GLN A 71 -9.89 1.00 -4.36
CA GLN A 71 -10.66 0.21 -5.33
C GLN A 71 -11.86 1.00 -5.85
N ALA A 72 -12.62 1.65 -4.97
CA ALA A 72 -13.76 2.47 -5.36
C ALA A 72 -13.36 3.65 -6.26
N GLU A 73 -12.21 4.26 -6.01
CA GLU A 73 -11.68 5.34 -6.85
C GLU A 73 -11.20 4.83 -8.22
N SER A 74 -10.55 3.66 -8.26
CA SER A 74 -10.17 2.98 -9.50
C SER A 74 -11.39 2.61 -10.34
N ASP A 75 -12.45 2.10 -9.72
CA ASP A 75 -13.69 1.73 -10.40
C ASP A 75 -14.40 2.96 -10.99
N ARG A 76 -14.44 4.08 -10.26
CA ARG A 76 -14.97 5.36 -10.76
C ARG A 76 -14.20 5.85 -11.98
N LEU A 77 -12.87 5.86 -11.91
CA LEU A 77 -12.03 6.27 -13.03
C LEU A 77 -12.25 5.36 -14.23
N THR A 78 -12.26 4.06 -14.03
CA THR A 78 -12.52 3.05 -15.07
C THR A 78 -13.88 3.30 -15.76
N ALA A 79 -14.93 3.61 -15.00
CA ALA A 79 -16.25 3.92 -15.56
C ALA A 79 -16.21 5.18 -16.45
N VAL A 80 -15.59 6.26 -16.00
CA VAL A 80 -15.43 7.50 -16.77
C VAL A 80 -14.61 7.25 -18.05
N LEU A 81 -13.51 6.50 -17.96
CA LEU A 81 -12.67 6.20 -19.11
C LEU A 81 -13.37 5.28 -20.11
N ARG A 82 -14.20 4.33 -19.67
CA ARG A 82 -15.02 3.48 -20.54
C ARG A 82 -16.04 4.31 -21.31
N GLU A 83 -16.75 5.21 -20.65
CA GLU A 83 -17.70 6.11 -21.31
C GLU A 83 -17.01 6.96 -22.38
N ARG A 84 -15.85 7.55 -22.05
CA ARG A 84 -15.03 8.32 -23.00
C ARG A 84 -14.53 7.46 -24.16
N ALA A 85 -14.08 6.25 -23.88
CA ALA A 85 -13.63 5.29 -24.89
C ALA A 85 -14.74 4.95 -25.88
N GLU A 86 -15.97 4.75 -25.40
CA GLU A 86 -17.13 4.50 -26.27
C GLU A 86 -17.50 5.75 -27.08
N ALA A 87 -17.45 6.93 -26.50
CA ALA A 87 -17.69 8.19 -27.20
C ALA A 87 -16.65 8.42 -28.30
N ALA A 88 -15.36 8.20 -28.01
CA ALA A 88 -14.28 8.31 -28.99
C ALA A 88 -14.45 7.33 -30.13
N ARG A 89 -14.83 6.08 -29.88
CA ARG A 89 -15.12 5.08 -30.92
C ARG A 89 -16.31 5.50 -31.81
N ARG A 90 -17.40 5.97 -31.19
CA ARG A 90 -18.57 6.47 -31.92
C ARG A 90 -18.20 7.66 -32.82
N ALA A 91 -17.42 8.61 -32.30
CA ALA A 91 -16.94 9.75 -33.08
C ALA A 91 -16.02 9.33 -34.22
N ALA A 92 -15.10 8.39 -34.01
CA ALA A 92 -14.20 7.87 -35.02
C ALA A 92 -14.98 7.13 -36.12
N ALA A 93 -15.98 6.31 -35.75
CA ALA A 93 -16.82 5.63 -36.70
C ALA A 93 -17.67 6.59 -37.56
N ALA A 94 -18.22 7.65 -36.94
CA ALA A 94 -18.97 8.68 -37.66
C ALA A 94 -18.08 9.46 -38.61
N ALA A 95 -16.85 9.81 -38.23
CA ALA A 95 -15.87 10.47 -39.07
C ALA A 95 -15.43 9.61 -40.24
N ALA A 96 -15.21 8.30 -40.03
CA ALA A 96 -14.88 7.35 -41.08
C ALA A 96 -16.03 7.19 -42.08
N ALA A 97 -17.27 7.15 -41.61
CA ALA A 97 -18.45 7.10 -42.47
C ALA A 97 -18.62 8.39 -43.31
N ALA A 98 -18.29 9.55 -42.76
CA ALA A 98 -18.35 10.84 -43.42
C ALA A 98 -17.21 11.02 -44.46
N ALA A 99 -16.03 10.42 -44.21
CA ALA A 99 -14.83 10.56 -45.03
C ALA A 99 -14.78 9.61 -46.27
N GLY A 100 -15.77 8.75 -46.48
CA GLY A 100 -15.81 7.86 -47.63
C GLY A 100 -14.68 6.84 -47.75
N GLY A 101 -14.18 6.31 -46.63
CA GLY A 101 -13.37 5.09 -46.60
C GLY A 101 -11.85 5.24 -46.83
N GLY A 102 -11.23 6.33 -46.43
CA GLY A 102 -9.78 6.52 -46.42
C GLY A 102 -9.19 6.43 -45.02
N GLY A 103 -9.06 5.23 -44.46
CA GLY A 103 -8.50 5.01 -43.11
C GLY A 103 -6.99 4.97 -43.14
N GLY A 104 -6.30 6.07 -42.83
CA GLY A 104 -4.90 6.05 -42.43
C GLY A 104 -4.77 5.55 -41.00
N THR A 105 -4.16 4.38 -40.76
CA THR A 105 -3.77 3.91 -39.45
C THR A 105 -2.65 4.79 -38.92
N PRO A 106 -2.76 5.39 -37.69
CA PRO A 106 -1.66 6.07 -37.09
C PRO A 106 -0.56 5.05 -36.78
N GLN A 107 0.60 5.28 -37.37
CA GLN A 107 1.78 4.44 -37.21
C GLN A 107 2.44 4.79 -35.91
N GLY A 108 2.30 3.90 -34.88
CA GLY A 108 3.09 3.98 -33.66
C GLY A 108 4.42 3.26 -33.85
N GLY A 109 5.51 4.00 -33.79
CA GLY A 109 6.86 3.41 -33.73
C GLY A 109 7.16 2.82 -32.33
N ASP A 110 8.19 1.98 -32.24
CA ASP A 110 8.77 1.53 -30.98
C ASP A 110 9.10 2.75 -30.10
N GLY A 111 8.76 2.68 -28.80
CA GLY A 111 8.85 3.85 -27.92
C GLY A 111 7.71 4.84 -28.13
N TYR A 112 6.49 4.35 -28.30
CA TYR A 112 5.30 5.14 -28.59
C TYR A 112 5.01 6.21 -27.56
N MET A 113 5.08 5.87 -26.24
CA MET A 113 5.01 6.80 -25.14
C MET A 113 6.41 7.21 -24.67
N LEU A 114 6.54 8.48 -24.26
CA LEU A 114 7.74 8.90 -23.54
C LEU A 114 7.75 8.28 -22.15
N TRP A 115 8.96 8.00 -21.66
CA TRP A 115 9.16 7.64 -20.26
C TRP A 115 8.69 8.78 -19.35
N PRO A 116 7.66 8.55 -18.49
CA PRO A 116 6.94 9.64 -17.84
C PRO A 116 7.74 10.32 -16.71
N LEU A 117 8.81 9.70 -16.23
CA LEU A 117 9.72 10.23 -15.21
C LEU A 117 11.17 10.14 -15.71
N PRO A 118 11.66 11.17 -16.41
CA PRO A 118 13.00 11.17 -16.98
C PRO A 118 14.09 10.86 -15.96
N GLY A 119 14.96 9.89 -16.25
CA GLY A 119 16.01 9.43 -15.36
C GLY A 119 15.57 8.49 -14.25
N GLY A 120 14.28 8.22 -14.11
CA GLY A 120 13.74 7.27 -13.14
C GLY A 120 13.97 5.81 -13.56
N TRP A 121 13.99 4.94 -12.55
CA TRP A 121 14.11 3.48 -12.71
C TRP A 121 12.90 2.75 -12.13
N VAL A 122 12.57 1.57 -12.67
CA VAL A 122 11.44 0.78 -12.20
C VAL A 122 11.74 0.15 -10.85
N THR A 123 10.81 0.30 -9.92
CA THR A 123 10.84 -0.31 -8.59
C THR A 123 9.78 -1.40 -8.42
N SER A 124 8.68 -1.33 -9.19
CA SER A 124 7.66 -2.37 -9.19
C SER A 124 6.95 -2.48 -10.54
N GLU A 125 6.81 -3.70 -11.01
CA GLU A 125 6.17 -4.04 -12.28
C GLU A 125 4.64 -4.15 -12.14
N TYR A 126 3.95 -4.01 -13.28
CA TYR A 126 2.54 -4.33 -13.43
C TYR A 126 2.28 -5.82 -13.23
N GLY A 127 1.21 -6.17 -12.50
CA GLY A 127 0.76 -7.55 -12.36
C GLY A 127 0.64 -8.01 -10.92
N SER A 128 0.50 -9.33 -10.73
CA SER A 128 0.38 -9.92 -9.40
C SER A 128 1.70 -9.81 -8.63
N ARG A 129 1.64 -9.28 -7.41
CA ARG A 129 2.80 -9.14 -6.51
C ARG A 129 2.38 -9.29 -5.06
N VAL A 130 3.36 -9.45 -4.17
CA VAL A 130 3.15 -9.16 -2.74
C VAL A 130 3.29 -7.66 -2.56
N ASP A 131 2.26 -7.03 -1.96
CA ASP A 131 2.25 -5.59 -1.70
C ASP A 131 3.37 -5.25 -0.70
N PRO A 132 4.30 -4.32 -1.02
CA PRO A 132 5.43 -3.99 -0.16
C PRO A 132 5.04 -3.22 1.11
N ILE A 133 3.81 -2.71 1.20
CA ILE A 133 3.32 -1.95 2.35
C ILE A 133 2.68 -2.88 3.38
N ASN A 134 1.83 -3.82 2.94
CA ASN A 134 1.06 -4.68 3.83
C ASN A 134 1.47 -6.16 3.82
N GLY A 135 2.35 -6.58 2.90
CA GLY A 135 2.82 -7.96 2.78
C GLY A 135 1.77 -8.96 2.23
N VAL A 136 0.62 -8.47 1.74
CA VAL A 136 -0.46 -9.31 1.21
C VAL A 136 -0.34 -9.45 -0.31
N GLY A 137 -0.70 -10.60 -0.83
CA GLY A 137 -0.79 -10.82 -2.27
C GLY A 137 -1.86 -9.91 -2.89
N GLY A 138 -1.52 -9.19 -3.96
CA GLY A 138 -2.40 -8.27 -4.65
C GLY A 138 -2.05 -8.11 -6.12
N PHE A 139 -2.82 -7.30 -6.82
CA PHE A 139 -2.58 -6.95 -8.21
C PHE A 139 -2.16 -5.47 -8.30
N HIS A 140 -1.03 -5.21 -8.96
CA HIS A 140 -0.50 -3.88 -9.21
C HIS A 140 -0.95 -3.38 -10.59
N PRO A 141 -1.85 -2.39 -10.69
CA PRO A 141 -2.45 -1.96 -11.95
C PRO A 141 -1.58 -1.01 -12.77
N GLY A 142 -0.36 -0.73 -12.32
CA GLY A 142 0.56 0.22 -12.94
C GLY A 142 2.01 -0.21 -12.92
N LEU A 143 2.87 0.75 -13.19
CA LEU A 143 4.33 0.65 -13.13
C LEU A 143 4.84 1.69 -12.14
N ASP A 144 5.57 1.26 -11.12
CA ASP A 144 6.20 2.19 -10.18
C ASP A 144 7.60 2.56 -10.67
N ILE A 145 7.83 3.85 -10.81
CA ILE A 145 9.09 4.43 -11.30
C ILE A 145 9.60 5.39 -10.22
N ALA A 146 10.78 5.12 -9.66
CA ALA A 146 11.39 5.95 -8.63
C ALA A 146 12.44 6.90 -9.19
N ASN A 147 12.55 8.04 -8.53
CA ASN A 147 13.59 9.05 -8.68
C ASN A 147 13.61 9.87 -7.37
N PRO A 148 14.58 10.73 -7.06
CA PRO A 148 14.44 11.66 -5.94
C PRO A 148 13.19 12.53 -6.06
N CYS A 149 12.50 12.78 -4.93
CA CYS A 149 11.30 13.63 -4.91
C CYS A 149 11.53 14.97 -5.60
N GLY A 150 10.48 15.46 -6.28
CA GLY A 150 10.50 16.78 -6.93
C GLY A 150 11.00 16.76 -8.38
N ASN A 151 11.36 15.60 -8.92
CA ASN A 151 11.66 15.48 -10.35
C ASN A 151 10.42 15.71 -11.21
N PRO A 152 10.56 16.32 -12.40
CA PRO A 152 9.43 16.58 -13.26
C PRO A 152 8.81 15.29 -13.80
N VAL A 153 7.50 15.20 -13.67
CA VAL A 153 6.65 14.19 -14.31
C VAL A 153 6.13 14.80 -15.62
N ILE A 154 6.33 14.09 -16.73
CA ILE A 154 5.95 14.58 -18.06
C ILE A 154 4.80 13.74 -18.66
N ALA A 155 3.99 14.38 -19.48
CA ALA A 155 2.96 13.70 -20.26
C ALA A 155 3.61 12.71 -21.25
N ALA A 156 3.32 11.43 -21.12
CA ALA A 156 3.87 10.38 -21.99
C ALA A 156 3.40 10.53 -23.45
N LEU A 157 2.19 11.05 -23.66
CA LEU A 157 1.61 11.44 -24.96
C LEU A 157 0.86 12.77 -24.84
N SER A 158 0.59 13.42 -25.97
CA SER A 158 -0.35 14.54 -26.02
C SER A 158 -1.76 14.06 -25.69
N GLY A 159 -2.54 14.88 -24.99
CA GLY A 159 -3.89 14.51 -24.60
C GLY A 159 -4.65 15.63 -23.90
N THR A 160 -5.85 15.31 -23.43
CA THR A 160 -6.71 16.20 -22.66
C THR A 160 -6.72 15.77 -21.21
N VAL A 161 -6.57 16.72 -20.28
CA VAL A 161 -6.71 16.45 -18.84
C VAL A 161 -8.16 16.09 -18.54
N VAL A 162 -8.40 14.86 -18.10
CA VAL A 162 -9.72 14.34 -17.67
C VAL A 162 -9.98 14.64 -16.21
N SER A 163 -8.93 14.50 -15.39
CA SER A 163 -8.98 14.73 -13.95
C SER A 163 -7.61 15.18 -13.45
N ALA A 164 -7.60 16.13 -12.53
CA ALA A 164 -6.41 16.56 -11.80
C ALA A 164 -6.82 16.93 -10.37
N GLY A 165 -6.09 16.45 -9.35
CA GLY A 165 -6.38 16.71 -7.95
C GLY A 165 -6.06 15.55 -7.03
N ALA A 166 -6.53 15.65 -5.78
CA ALA A 166 -6.41 14.60 -4.78
C ALA A 166 -7.36 13.43 -5.12
N ALA A 167 -6.81 12.20 -5.07
CA ALA A 167 -7.49 10.97 -5.45
C ALA A 167 -7.30 9.86 -4.38
N GLY A 168 -7.56 10.19 -3.10
CA GLY A 168 -7.46 9.24 -2.01
C GLY A 168 -6.09 8.58 -1.91
N GLY A 169 -6.03 7.26 -1.91
CA GLY A 169 -4.79 6.50 -1.84
C GLY A 169 -3.83 6.73 -3.00
N TYR A 170 -4.31 7.16 -4.17
CA TYR A 170 -3.47 7.57 -5.31
C TYR A 170 -2.76 8.92 -5.12
N GLY A 171 -3.07 9.65 -4.04
CA GLY A 171 -2.49 10.95 -3.75
C GLY A 171 -2.90 12.01 -4.78
N ASN A 172 -2.00 12.94 -5.09
CA ASN A 172 -2.21 13.89 -6.18
C ASN A 172 -2.05 13.17 -7.52
N ARG A 173 -3.11 13.20 -8.32
CA ARG A 173 -3.24 12.47 -9.60
C ARG A 173 -3.55 13.41 -10.76
N VAL A 174 -2.97 13.13 -11.91
CA VAL A 174 -3.40 13.65 -13.21
C VAL A 174 -3.78 12.48 -14.10
N VAL A 175 -4.90 12.58 -14.78
CA VAL A 175 -5.37 11.60 -15.78
C VAL A 175 -5.49 12.30 -17.12
N LEU A 176 -4.87 11.70 -18.17
CA LEU A 176 -4.87 12.20 -19.53
C LEU A 176 -5.62 11.23 -20.45
N ASP A 177 -6.55 11.76 -21.25
CA ASP A 177 -7.19 11.06 -22.35
C ASP A 177 -6.43 11.39 -23.66
N HIS A 178 -5.93 10.36 -24.32
CA HIS A 178 -5.15 10.48 -25.56
C HIS A 178 -5.98 10.21 -26.83
N GLY A 179 -7.30 10.00 -26.67
CA GLY A 179 -8.19 9.60 -27.78
C GLY A 179 -7.86 8.22 -28.33
N ILE A 180 -8.05 8.05 -29.65
CA ILE A 180 -7.74 6.78 -30.32
C ILE A 180 -6.24 6.72 -30.64
N GLN A 181 -5.56 5.73 -30.11
CA GLN A 181 -4.14 5.44 -30.32
C GLN A 181 -3.99 3.98 -30.77
N ARG A 182 -3.25 3.72 -31.86
CA ARG A 182 -3.12 2.35 -32.41
C ARG A 182 -4.49 1.66 -32.63
N GLY A 183 -5.53 2.43 -32.97
CA GLY A 183 -6.89 1.93 -33.24
C GLY A 183 -7.73 1.66 -31.99
N VAL A 184 -7.23 1.97 -30.78
CA VAL A 184 -7.95 1.80 -29.51
C VAL A 184 -7.94 3.08 -28.67
N PRO A 185 -9.00 3.34 -27.87
CA PRO A 185 -8.99 4.43 -26.89
C PRO A 185 -7.94 4.20 -25.81
N VAL A 186 -7.12 5.21 -25.55
CA VAL A 186 -6.01 5.16 -24.60
C VAL A 186 -6.06 6.35 -23.64
N ALA A 187 -5.81 6.09 -22.37
CA ALA A 187 -5.59 7.09 -21.33
C ALA A 187 -4.42 6.70 -20.44
N THR A 188 -3.88 7.67 -19.71
CA THR A 188 -2.83 7.42 -18.70
C THR A 188 -3.16 8.12 -17.39
N SER A 189 -2.70 7.56 -16.26
CA SER A 189 -2.72 8.23 -14.96
C SER A 189 -1.31 8.33 -14.38
N TYR A 190 -1.10 9.44 -13.65
CA TYR A 190 0.15 9.82 -13.01
C TYR A 190 -0.16 10.11 -11.54
N ASN A 191 0.37 9.31 -10.63
CA ASN A 191 -0.08 9.28 -9.25
C ASN A 191 1.06 9.59 -8.26
N HIS A 192 0.73 9.83 -7.00
CA HIS A 192 1.61 10.12 -5.87
C HIS A 192 2.42 11.42 -6.00
N MET A 193 2.06 12.32 -6.93
CA MET A 193 2.77 13.57 -7.15
C MET A 193 2.75 14.48 -5.92
N GLN A 194 3.86 15.16 -5.62
CA GLN A 194 3.87 16.18 -4.56
C GLN A 194 3.10 17.43 -4.97
N SER A 195 3.10 17.77 -6.27
CA SER A 195 2.37 18.91 -6.81
C SER A 195 1.97 18.69 -8.26
N ILE A 196 0.85 19.30 -8.64
CA ILE A 196 0.23 19.25 -9.98
C ILE A 196 0.52 20.57 -10.68
N ALA A 197 1.00 20.50 -11.93
CA ALA A 197 1.30 21.65 -12.77
C ALA A 197 0.17 21.97 -13.79
N VAL A 198 -0.75 21.03 -14.03
CA VAL A 198 -1.84 21.16 -14.99
C VAL A 198 -3.17 20.76 -14.34
N TRP A 199 -4.23 21.57 -14.53
CA TRP A 199 -5.52 21.32 -13.89
C TRP A 199 -6.66 21.11 -14.90
N GLY A 200 -6.36 21.17 -16.20
CA GLY A 200 -7.34 20.98 -17.29
C GLY A 200 -6.74 21.35 -18.64
N GLY A 201 -7.56 21.21 -19.69
CA GLY A 201 -7.17 21.56 -21.04
C GLY A 201 -6.30 20.52 -21.76
N GLN A 202 -5.65 20.94 -22.83
CA GLN A 202 -4.76 20.13 -23.65
C GLN A 202 -3.34 20.16 -23.11
N VAL A 203 -2.66 19.04 -23.16
CA VAL A 203 -1.22 18.91 -22.86
C VAL A 203 -0.49 18.30 -24.05
N SER A 204 0.73 18.74 -24.27
CA SER A 204 1.61 18.19 -25.29
C SER A 204 2.46 17.05 -24.74
N ARG A 205 2.82 16.08 -25.59
CA ARG A 205 3.79 15.03 -25.28
C ARG A 205 5.09 15.65 -24.78
N GLY A 206 5.59 15.22 -23.59
CA GLY A 206 6.79 15.77 -22.95
C GLY A 206 6.54 17.02 -22.09
N GLN A 207 5.33 17.57 -22.07
CA GLN A 207 4.99 18.69 -21.19
C GLN A 207 5.03 18.26 -19.72
N VAL A 208 5.63 19.07 -18.84
CA VAL A 208 5.59 18.85 -17.38
C VAL A 208 4.15 19.00 -16.90
N ILE A 209 3.63 17.97 -16.23
CA ILE A 209 2.27 17.90 -15.69
C ILE A 209 2.22 17.91 -14.18
N GLY A 210 3.36 17.71 -13.52
CA GLY A 210 3.52 17.71 -12.08
C GLY A 210 4.94 17.34 -11.68
N TYR A 211 5.11 17.07 -10.40
CA TYR A 211 6.41 16.72 -9.84
C TYR A 211 6.26 15.48 -8.95
N GLU A 212 7.19 14.55 -9.08
CA GLU A 212 7.24 13.32 -8.31
C GLU A 212 7.18 13.56 -6.81
N GLY A 213 6.50 12.67 -6.09
CA GLY A 213 6.30 12.79 -4.65
C GLY A 213 5.97 11.46 -3.98
N THR A 214 5.33 11.59 -2.82
CA THR A 214 4.91 10.45 -1.98
C THR A 214 3.55 10.73 -1.33
N THR A 215 2.65 11.43 -2.05
CA THR A 215 1.30 11.72 -1.53
C THR A 215 0.39 10.49 -1.63
N GLY A 216 -0.63 10.44 -0.79
CA GLY A 216 -1.53 9.29 -0.72
C GLY A 216 -0.91 8.07 -0.03
N TRP A 217 -1.24 6.87 -0.50
CA TRP A 217 -0.71 5.62 0.07
C TRP A 217 0.59 5.23 -0.63
N SER A 218 1.69 5.78 -0.16
CA SER A 218 3.03 5.59 -0.69
C SER A 218 4.04 5.50 0.47
N ASN A 219 5.04 4.65 0.34
CA ASN A 219 6.13 4.46 1.30
C ASN A 219 7.45 5.11 0.90
N GLY A 220 7.48 5.84 -0.23
CA GLY A 220 8.66 6.54 -0.73
C GLY A 220 8.40 7.27 -2.03
N CYS A 221 9.33 8.14 -2.44
CA CYS A 221 9.19 8.90 -3.68
C CYS A 221 9.16 7.98 -4.89
N HIS A 222 8.04 7.99 -5.61
CA HIS A 222 7.86 7.29 -6.87
C HIS A 222 6.67 7.85 -7.65
N LEU A 223 6.68 7.66 -8.94
CA LEU A 223 5.54 7.81 -9.83
C LEU A 223 4.88 6.45 -10.00
N HIS A 224 3.63 6.28 -9.57
CA HIS A 224 2.79 5.18 -9.99
C HIS A 224 2.12 5.56 -11.31
N PHE A 225 2.51 4.88 -12.40
CA PHE A 225 2.07 5.17 -13.76
C PHE A 225 1.17 4.07 -14.30
N GLU A 226 -0.04 4.43 -14.77
CA GLU A 226 -0.97 3.47 -15.36
C GLU A 226 -1.27 3.82 -16.81
N VAL A 227 -1.47 2.80 -17.63
CA VAL A 227 -1.99 2.90 -19.00
C VAL A 227 -3.34 2.18 -19.06
N PHE A 228 -4.33 2.87 -19.61
CA PHE A 228 -5.68 2.35 -19.81
C PHE A 228 -5.95 2.15 -21.29
N VAL A 229 -6.46 0.98 -21.64
CA VAL A 229 -6.96 0.66 -22.99
C VAL A 229 -8.43 0.27 -22.86
N ASN A 230 -9.30 0.97 -23.58
CA ASN A 230 -10.75 0.77 -23.48
C ASN A 230 -11.30 0.92 -22.05
N GLY A 231 -10.63 1.72 -21.21
CA GLY A 231 -10.98 1.97 -19.81
C GLY A 231 -10.49 0.92 -18.82
N GLY A 232 -9.79 -0.12 -19.23
CA GLY A 232 -9.12 -1.08 -18.35
C GLY A 232 -7.62 -0.88 -18.31
N THR A 233 -6.96 -1.16 -17.18
CA THR A 233 -5.49 -1.07 -17.05
C THR A 233 -4.80 -2.17 -17.85
N VAL A 234 -3.68 -1.84 -18.45
CA VAL A 234 -2.79 -2.76 -19.17
C VAL A 234 -1.35 -2.53 -18.75
N ASN A 235 -0.48 -3.52 -19.03
CA ASN A 235 0.94 -3.37 -18.70
C ASN A 235 1.56 -2.17 -19.44
N PRO A 236 2.04 -1.14 -18.72
CA PRO A 236 2.63 0.06 -19.32
C PRO A 236 3.86 -0.22 -20.19
N ARG A 237 4.60 -1.30 -19.91
CA ARG A 237 5.80 -1.68 -20.70
C ARG A 237 5.54 -1.86 -22.19
N GLY A 238 4.33 -2.27 -22.56
CA GLY A 238 3.94 -2.42 -23.98
C GLY A 238 3.67 -1.11 -24.72
N TRP A 239 3.73 0.03 -23.99
CA TRP A 239 3.43 1.36 -24.51
C TRP A 239 4.63 2.34 -24.42
N LEU A 240 5.57 2.07 -23.50
CA LEU A 240 6.80 2.84 -23.25
C LEU A 240 7.95 2.49 -24.19
#